data_9de6f7ae821b5c684cbe357b44055215
#
_entry.id   9de6f7ae821b5c684cbe357b44055215
#
_cell.length_a   1.000
_cell.length_b   1.000
_cell.length_c   1.000
_cell.angle_alpha   90.00
_cell.angle_beta   90.00
_cell.angle_gamma   90.00
#
_symmetry.space_group_name_H-M   'P 1'
#
loop_
_entity.id
_entity.type
_entity.pdbx_description
1 polymer ?
#
loop_
_entity_poly.entity_id
_entity_poly.type
_entity_poly.pdbx_seq_one_letter_code
_entity_poly.pdbx_strand_id
1 'polypeptide(L)'
;ADDESGLVHSMVVTAANVADVTQVAKLLHGEENVVCADAGYTRVEKREEHAGRKVIWQIAARRSTYKKHGKRSILYKAIRKIEKAKAKAQVRAKVEHPFRVIKRQLGYEKVRFRGLAKNTAQMVTLFALSNLWMARRHLLASAGEVRV
;
A
#
# COMPACT_ATOMS: atom_id res chain seq x y z
N ALA A 1 -0.38 -2.12 -3.71
CA ALA A 1 -0.39 -1.38 -4.98
C ALA A 1 1.00 -1.44 -5.59
N ASP A 2 1.04 -1.52 -6.89
CA ASP A 2 2.26 -1.50 -7.67
C ASP A 2 2.93 -0.11 -7.65
N ASP A 3 4.26 -0.07 -7.62
CA ASP A 3 5.04 1.16 -7.52
C ASP A 3 5.07 1.96 -8.84
N GLU A 4 5.00 1.30 -9.98
CA GLU A 4 5.04 1.97 -11.28
C GLU A 4 3.67 2.51 -11.68
N SER A 5 2.66 1.66 -11.71
CA SER A 5 1.31 1.99 -12.18
C SER A 5 0.41 2.59 -11.09
N GLY A 6 0.66 2.29 -9.82
CA GLY A 6 -0.21 2.58 -8.70
C GLY A 6 -1.46 1.70 -8.63
N LEU A 7 -1.60 0.71 -9.52
CA LEU A 7 -2.74 -0.21 -9.54
C LEU A 7 -2.66 -1.18 -8.36
N VAL A 8 -3.82 -1.59 -7.87
CA VAL A 8 -3.91 -2.57 -6.79
C VAL A 8 -3.90 -3.98 -7.37
N HIS A 9 -2.83 -4.71 -7.14
CA HIS A 9 -2.67 -6.09 -7.59
C HIS A 9 -3.35 -7.07 -6.64
N SER A 10 -3.13 -6.92 -5.34
CA SER A 10 -3.65 -7.81 -4.32
C SER A 10 -4.25 -7.07 -3.15
N MET A 11 -5.23 -7.67 -2.55
CA MET A 11 -5.95 -7.13 -1.41
C MET A 11 -6.39 -8.26 -0.48
N VAL A 12 -6.30 -7.99 0.81
CA VAL A 12 -6.85 -8.85 1.87
C VAL A 12 -7.77 -8.01 2.74
N VAL A 13 -8.95 -8.51 3.01
CA VAL A 13 -9.92 -7.90 3.94
C VAL A 13 -10.03 -8.78 5.17
N THR A 14 -9.85 -8.18 6.33
CA THR A 14 -9.87 -8.87 7.61
C THR A 14 -10.80 -8.20 8.59
N ALA A 15 -11.14 -8.89 9.66
CA ALA A 15 -11.81 -8.27 10.80
C ALA A 15 -10.87 -7.28 11.51
N ALA A 16 -11.42 -6.26 12.17
CA ALA A 16 -10.66 -5.17 12.77
C ALA A 16 -9.67 -5.59 13.89
N ASN A 17 -9.84 -6.78 14.44
CA ASN A 17 -8.95 -7.35 15.45
C ASN A 17 -7.73 -8.09 14.88
N VAL A 18 -7.64 -8.24 13.56
CA VAL A 18 -6.51 -8.89 12.89
C VAL A 18 -5.46 -7.85 12.56
N ALA A 19 -4.22 -8.07 13.01
CA ALA A 19 -3.13 -7.14 12.72
C ALA A 19 -2.68 -7.25 11.25
N ASP A 20 -2.59 -6.11 10.55
CA ASP A 20 -2.24 -6.05 9.13
C ASP A 20 -0.89 -6.71 8.82
N VAL A 21 0.08 -6.60 9.73
CA VAL A 21 1.41 -7.21 9.57
C VAL A 21 1.36 -8.73 9.40
N THR A 22 0.33 -9.41 9.92
CA THR A 22 0.15 -10.86 9.77
C THR A 22 -0.37 -11.27 8.39
N GLN A 23 -0.84 -10.32 7.60
CA GLN A 23 -1.41 -10.57 6.28
C GLN A 23 -0.42 -10.33 5.13
N VAL A 24 0.77 -9.82 5.44
CA VAL A 24 1.77 -9.44 4.43
C VAL A 24 2.16 -10.63 3.54
N ALA A 25 2.32 -11.82 4.12
CA ALA A 25 2.68 -13.02 3.35
C ALA A 25 1.65 -13.36 2.24
N LYS A 26 0.37 -13.02 2.45
CA LYS A 26 -0.71 -13.24 1.47
C LYS A 26 -0.74 -12.18 0.36
N LEU A 27 -0.09 -11.05 0.58
CA LEU A 27 -0.05 -9.95 -0.37
C LEU A 27 1.15 -10.01 -1.31
N LEU A 28 2.18 -10.77 -0.92
CA LEU A 28 3.42 -10.91 -1.68
C LEU A 28 3.33 -12.12 -2.62
N HIS A 29 3.74 -11.92 -3.87
CA HIS A 29 3.70 -12.93 -4.94
C HIS A 29 5.04 -13.62 -5.15
N GLY A 30 6.12 -13.12 -4.55
CA GLY A 30 7.47 -13.67 -4.65
C GLY A 30 8.34 -13.05 -5.75
N GLU A 31 7.79 -12.14 -6.54
CA GLU A 31 8.50 -11.42 -7.60
C GLU A 31 8.95 -10.01 -7.17
N GLU A 32 8.58 -9.61 -5.95
CA GLU A 32 8.87 -8.27 -5.45
C GLU A 32 10.35 -8.14 -5.07
N ASN A 33 11.01 -7.10 -5.63
CA ASN A 33 12.35 -6.71 -5.26
C ASN A 33 12.37 -5.76 -4.06
N VAL A 34 11.38 -4.88 -3.96
CA VAL A 34 11.24 -3.87 -2.92
C VAL A 34 9.83 -3.84 -2.39
N VAL A 35 9.68 -3.83 -1.08
CA VAL A 35 8.39 -3.66 -0.40
C VAL A 35 8.43 -2.45 0.49
N CYS A 36 7.57 -1.47 0.21
CA CYS A 36 7.41 -0.26 0.99
C CYS A 36 6.23 -0.39 1.94
N ALA A 37 6.43 -0.11 3.22
CA ALA A 37 5.35 -0.15 4.21
C ALA A 37 5.48 0.97 5.24
N ASP A 38 4.38 1.25 5.92
CA ASP A 38 4.34 2.24 6.99
C ASP A 38 4.93 1.71 8.31
N ALA A 39 4.94 2.55 9.34
CA ALA A 39 5.49 2.20 10.64
C ALA A 39 4.69 1.10 11.40
N GLY A 40 3.48 0.77 10.97
CA GLY A 40 2.69 -0.33 11.50
C GLY A 40 3.32 -1.69 11.22
N TYR A 41 4.05 -1.80 10.12
CA TYR A 41 4.72 -3.03 9.67
C TYR A 41 6.14 -3.21 10.20
N THR A 42 6.52 -2.49 11.26
CA THR A 42 7.83 -2.63 11.89
C THR A 42 8.12 -4.08 12.28
N ARG A 43 9.31 -4.58 11.93
CA ARG A 43 9.78 -5.96 12.16
C ARG A 43 9.13 -7.03 11.29
N VAL A 44 8.41 -6.67 10.24
CA VAL A 44 7.86 -7.65 9.28
C VAL A 44 8.97 -8.51 8.68
N GLU A 45 10.14 -7.93 8.42
CA GLU A 45 11.33 -8.59 7.87
C GLU A 45 11.88 -9.71 8.75
N LYS A 46 11.56 -9.69 10.05
CA LYS A 46 12.06 -10.66 11.04
C LYS A 46 11.10 -11.83 11.29
N ARG A 47 9.97 -11.85 10.60
CA ARG A 47 8.98 -12.91 10.77
C ARG A 47 9.41 -14.15 9.99
N GLU A 48 9.14 -15.33 10.54
CA GLU A 48 9.47 -16.61 9.94
C GLU A 48 8.87 -16.78 8.53
N GLU A 49 7.68 -16.21 8.32
CA GLU A 49 6.95 -16.23 7.04
C GLU A 49 7.74 -15.54 5.90
N HIS A 50 8.71 -14.70 6.25
CA HIS A 50 9.54 -13.95 5.32
C HIS A 50 11.00 -14.38 5.31
N ALA A 51 11.35 -15.41 6.09
CA ALA A 51 12.69 -15.98 6.12
C ALA A 51 13.07 -16.50 4.73
N GLY A 52 14.25 -16.10 4.25
CA GLY A 52 14.75 -16.51 2.92
C GLY A 52 14.21 -15.70 1.73
N ARG A 53 13.28 -14.77 1.89
CA ARG A 53 12.84 -13.88 0.81
C ARG A 53 13.92 -12.83 0.51
N LYS A 54 14.31 -12.73 -0.75
CA LYS A 54 15.28 -11.72 -1.24
C LYS A 54 14.57 -10.40 -1.57
N VAL A 55 13.97 -9.78 -0.55
CA VAL A 55 13.20 -8.55 -0.68
C VAL A 55 13.86 -7.42 0.13
N ILE A 56 13.96 -6.24 -0.46
CA ILE A 56 14.41 -5.03 0.24
C ILE A 56 13.22 -4.39 0.95
N TRP A 57 13.20 -4.48 2.28
CA TRP A 57 12.14 -3.91 3.08
C TRP A 57 12.38 -2.43 3.38
N GLN A 58 11.52 -1.54 2.90
CA GLN A 58 11.55 -0.12 3.18
C GLN A 58 10.41 0.27 4.12
N ILE A 59 10.61 0.00 5.42
CA ILE A 59 9.62 0.27 6.46
C ILE A 59 9.88 1.65 7.08
N ALA A 60 8.83 2.48 7.17
CA ALA A 60 8.93 3.78 7.81
C ALA A 60 9.24 3.65 9.31
N ALA A 61 10.14 4.49 9.83
CA ALA A 61 10.44 4.47 11.25
C ALA A 61 9.32 5.10 12.09
N ARG A 62 9.02 4.48 13.23
CA ARG A 62 8.08 5.06 14.19
C ARG A 62 8.61 6.36 14.75
N ARG A 63 7.74 7.36 14.88
CA ARG A 63 8.12 8.66 15.49
C ARG A 63 8.74 8.52 16.89
N SER A 64 8.31 7.53 17.68
CA SER A 64 8.87 7.23 18.99
C SER A 64 10.33 6.81 18.94
N THR A 65 10.78 6.19 17.85
CA THR A 65 12.17 5.72 17.70
C THR A 65 13.16 6.87 17.62
N TYR A 66 12.82 7.94 16.90
CA TYR A 66 13.71 9.09 16.75
C TYR A 66 13.40 10.27 17.69
N LYS A 67 12.23 10.31 18.33
CA LYS A 67 11.93 11.30 19.37
C LYS A 67 12.80 11.16 20.62
N LYS A 68 13.34 9.97 20.89
CA LYS A 68 14.29 9.73 21.99
C LYS A 68 15.60 10.51 21.81
N HIS A 69 15.92 10.88 20.58
CA HIS A 69 17.09 11.68 20.26
C HIS A 69 16.69 13.16 20.17
N GLY A 70 17.35 14.03 20.90
CA GLY A 70 17.07 15.46 20.85
C GLY A 70 17.13 16.01 19.41
N LYS A 71 16.29 16.98 19.07
CA LYS A 71 16.17 17.55 17.70
C LYS A 71 17.51 18.07 17.14
N ARG A 72 18.48 18.43 18.00
CA ARG A 72 19.81 18.90 17.61
C ARG A 72 20.79 17.76 17.34
N SER A 73 20.49 16.53 17.74
CA SER A 73 21.34 15.36 17.55
C SER A 73 21.56 15.07 16.06
N ILE A 74 22.81 14.72 15.70
CA ILE A 74 23.20 14.29 14.37
C ILE A 74 22.38 13.06 13.95
N LEU A 75 22.17 12.12 14.86
CA LEU A 75 21.38 10.91 14.63
C LEU A 75 19.91 11.23 14.30
N TYR A 76 19.27 12.17 15.02
CA TYR A 76 17.93 12.63 14.71
C TYR A 76 17.84 13.23 13.30
N LYS A 77 18.81 14.07 12.92
CA LYS A 77 18.88 14.69 11.59
C LYS A 77 19.08 13.65 10.49
N ALA A 78 19.96 12.67 10.71
CA ALA A 78 20.23 11.58 9.78
C ALA A 78 18.99 10.70 9.57
N ILE A 79 18.32 10.26 10.63
CA ILE A 79 17.09 9.48 10.57
C ILE A 79 16.00 10.28 9.83
N ARG A 80 15.82 11.57 10.17
CA ARG A 80 14.85 12.44 9.50
C ARG A 80 15.14 12.62 8.00
N LYS A 81 16.42 12.69 7.61
CA LYS A 81 16.80 12.76 6.18
C LYS A 81 16.45 11.48 5.45
N ILE A 82 16.74 10.33 6.05
CA ILE A 82 16.38 9.01 5.50
C ILE A 82 14.86 8.86 5.40
N GLU A 83 14.11 9.21 6.47
CA GLU A 83 12.67 9.14 6.47
C GLU A 83 12.01 10.08 5.43
N LYS A 84 12.57 11.30 5.27
CA LYS A 84 12.13 12.19 4.20
C LYS A 84 12.43 11.64 2.80
N ALA A 85 13.56 10.94 2.64
CA ALA A 85 13.89 10.29 1.37
C ALA A 85 12.94 9.11 1.07
N LYS A 86 12.62 8.29 2.07
CA LYS A 86 11.62 7.21 1.99
C LYS A 86 10.19 7.73 1.82
N ALA A 87 9.87 8.84 2.50
CA ALA A 87 8.58 9.53 2.39
C ALA A 87 8.47 10.46 1.17
N LYS A 88 9.49 10.56 0.35
CA LYS A 88 9.38 11.19 -0.97
C LYS A 88 8.49 10.31 -1.85
N ALA A 89 7.37 10.31 -1.37
CA ALA A 89 6.17 10.94 -1.86
C ALA A 89 5.49 10.26 -3.06
N GLN A 90 6.19 9.61 -3.95
CA GLN A 90 5.55 8.96 -5.09
C GLN A 90 4.86 7.66 -4.68
N VAL A 91 5.53 6.82 -3.89
CA VAL A 91 4.99 5.51 -3.47
C VAL A 91 3.77 5.70 -2.58
N ARG A 92 3.86 6.59 -1.58
CA ARG A 92 2.75 6.82 -0.65
C ARG A 92 1.54 7.43 -1.35
N ALA A 93 1.76 8.40 -2.23
CA ALA A 93 0.69 8.99 -3.02
C ALA A 93 0.01 7.97 -3.94
N LYS A 94 0.79 7.06 -4.54
CA LYS A 94 0.26 5.98 -5.38
C LYS A 94 -0.59 4.99 -4.58
N VAL A 95 -0.16 4.62 -3.37
CA VAL A 95 -0.93 3.72 -2.48
C VAL A 95 -2.24 4.38 -2.01
N GLU A 96 -2.22 5.69 -1.72
CA GLU A 96 -3.40 6.43 -1.27
C GLU A 96 -4.40 6.71 -2.42
N HIS A 97 -3.92 6.74 -3.67
CA HIS A 97 -4.73 7.11 -4.82
C HIS A 97 -5.93 6.17 -5.08
N PRO A 98 -5.81 4.84 -5.07
CA PRO A 98 -6.95 3.93 -5.21
C PRO A 98 -8.04 4.17 -4.15
N PHE A 99 -7.65 4.39 -2.89
CA PHE A 99 -8.60 4.72 -1.83
C PHE A 99 -9.32 6.04 -2.07
N ARG A 100 -8.62 7.04 -2.63
CA ARG A 100 -9.24 8.30 -3.04
C ARG A 100 -10.27 8.09 -4.14
N VAL A 101 -9.97 7.27 -5.15
CA VAL A 101 -10.92 6.93 -6.22
C VAL A 101 -12.14 6.24 -5.63
N ILE A 102 -11.96 5.24 -4.78
CA ILE A 102 -13.05 4.50 -4.13
C ILE A 102 -13.96 5.44 -3.32
N LYS A 103 -13.36 6.35 -2.55
CA LYS A 103 -14.14 7.29 -1.72
C LYS A 103 -14.81 8.40 -2.54
N ARG A 104 -14.11 9.01 -3.49
CA ARG A 104 -14.57 10.22 -4.18
C ARG A 104 -15.34 9.93 -5.46
N GLN A 105 -14.92 8.92 -6.22
CA GLN A 105 -15.55 8.61 -7.51
C GLN A 105 -16.62 7.52 -7.36
N LEU A 106 -16.39 6.54 -6.48
CA LEU A 106 -17.31 5.41 -6.29
C LEU A 106 -18.21 5.58 -5.05
N GLY A 107 -18.06 6.66 -4.27
CA GLY A 107 -18.95 7.03 -3.17
C GLY A 107 -18.92 6.06 -1.98
N TYR A 108 -17.82 5.31 -1.78
CA TYR A 108 -17.69 4.41 -0.65
C TYR A 108 -17.18 5.14 0.59
N GLU A 109 -18.09 5.56 1.47
CA GLU A 109 -17.76 6.28 2.69
C GLU A 109 -17.78 5.39 3.94
N LYS A 110 -18.63 4.37 3.95
CA LYS A 110 -18.81 3.47 5.10
C LYS A 110 -19.18 2.06 4.68
N VAL A 111 -18.92 1.11 5.58
CA VAL A 111 -19.35 -0.28 5.45
C VAL A 111 -20.87 -0.35 5.41
N ARG A 112 -21.42 -1.04 4.41
CA ARG A 112 -22.88 -1.16 4.21
C ARG A 112 -23.41 -2.55 4.52
N PHE A 113 -22.58 -3.58 4.41
CA PHE A 113 -22.99 -4.96 4.58
C PHE A 113 -22.57 -5.50 5.94
N ARG A 114 -23.39 -6.42 6.47
CA ARG A 114 -23.01 -7.22 7.63
C ARG A 114 -22.23 -8.46 7.17
N GLY A 115 -21.18 -8.79 7.92
CA GLY A 115 -20.33 -9.96 7.67
C GLY A 115 -19.17 -9.71 6.72
N LEU A 116 -18.10 -10.46 6.94
CA LEU A 116 -16.82 -10.26 6.25
C LEU A 116 -16.92 -10.61 4.76
N ALA A 117 -17.59 -11.71 4.41
CA ALA A 117 -17.68 -12.18 3.02
C ALA A 117 -18.29 -11.13 2.07
N LYS A 118 -19.42 -10.53 2.46
CA LYS A 118 -20.09 -9.51 1.64
C LYS A 118 -19.26 -8.24 1.51
N ASN A 119 -18.61 -7.81 2.59
CA ASN A 119 -17.72 -6.65 2.56
C ASN A 119 -16.45 -6.93 1.74
N THR A 120 -15.90 -8.14 1.79
CA THR A 120 -14.78 -8.55 0.95
C THR A 120 -15.15 -8.49 -0.52
N ALA A 121 -16.29 -9.07 -0.92
CA ALA A 121 -16.77 -9.01 -2.30
C ALA A 121 -16.95 -7.56 -2.78
N GLN A 122 -17.54 -6.70 -1.94
CA GLN A 122 -17.68 -5.28 -2.25
C GLN A 122 -16.33 -4.59 -2.44
N MET A 123 -15.37 -4.83 -1.55
CA MET A 123 -14.04 -4.22 -1.64
C MET A 123 -13.28 -4.69 -2.88
N VAL A 124 -13.35 -5.99 -3.23
CA VAL A 124 -12.76 -6.52 -4.46
C VAL A 124 -13.32 -5.79 -5.69
N THR A 125 -14.65 -5.66 -5.77
CA THR A 125 -15.30 -4.93 -6.86
C THR A 125 -14.86 -3.46 -6.92
N LEU A 126 -14.80 -2.78 -5.79
CA LEU A 126 -14.40 -1.37 -5.73
C LEU A 126 -12.95 -1.15 -6.16
N PHE A 127 -12.03 -2.03 -5.76
CA PHE A 127 -10.64 -1.94 -6.18
C PHE A 127 -10.47 -2.28 -7.67
N ALA A 128 -11.21 -3.26 -8.20
CA ALA A 128 -11.23 -3.54 -9.64
C ALA A 128 -11.72 -2.33 -10.44
N LEU A 129 -12.82 -1.71 -10.04
CA LEU A 129 -13.34 -0.48 -10.66
C LEU A 129 -12.37 0.70 -10.51
N SER A 130 -11.69 0.81 -9.36
CA SER A 130 -10.64 1.81 -9.16
C SER A 130 -9.49 1.63 -10.14
N ASN A 131 -9.03 0.40 -10.36
CA ASN A 131 -7.98 0.10 -11.33
C ASN A 131 -8.42 0.49 -12.75
N LEU A 132 -9.63 0.13 -13.17
CA LEU A 132 -10.19 0.55 -14.47
C LEU A 132 -10.27 2.08 -14.59
N TRP A 133 -10.74 2.76 -13.54
CA TRP A 133 -10.78 4.22 -13.52
C TRP A 133 -9.39 4.84 -13.68
N MET A 134 -8.38 4.30 -13.01
CA MET A 134 -7.02 4.79 -13.08
C MET A 134 -6.39 4.54 -14.45
N ALA A 135 -6.60 3.37 -15.04
CA ALA A 135 -6.10 2.97 -16.35
C ALA A 135 -6.91 3.54 -17.53
N ARG A 136 -8.09 4.17 -17.31
CA ARG A 136 -9.05 4.54 -18.36
C ARG A 136 -8.47 5.33 -19.52
N ARG A 137 -7.54 6.26 -19.26
CA ARG A 137 -6.93 7.07 -20.31
C ARG A 137 -6.06 6.24 -21.25
N HIS A 138 -5.29 5.32 -20.67
CA HIS A 138 -4.47 4.38 -21.42
C HIS A 138 -5.33 3.41 -22.24
N LEU A 139 -6.36 2.86 -21.62
CA LEU A 139 -7.31 1.96 -22.28
C LEU A 139 -8.06 2.64 -23.44
N LEU A 140 -8.48 3.90 -23.26
CA LEU A 140 -9.15 4.65 -24.32
C LEU A 140 -8.21 5.01 -25.47
N ALA A 141 -6.95 5.34 -25.18
CA ALA A 141 -5.95 5.61 -26.20
C ALA A 141 -5.68 4.36 -27.04
N SER A 142 -5.45 3.21 -26.41
CA SER A 142 -5.23 1.95 -27.12
C SER A 142 -6.47 1.47 -27.91
N ALA A 143 -7.67 1.72 -27.40
CA ALA A 143 -8.91 1.41 -28.14
C ALA A 143 -9.10 2.28 -29.39
N GLY A 144 -8.57 3.50 -29.40
CA GLY A 144 -8.58 4.38 -30.59
C GLY A 144 -7.65 3.91 -31.73
N GLU A 145 -6.60 3.17 -31.42
CA GLU A 145 -5.68 2.59 -32.40
C GLU A 145 -6.25 1.34 -33.12
N VAL A 146 -7.33 0.77 -32.62
CA VAL A 146 -7.97 -0.44 -33.19
C VAL A 146 -9.08 -0.11 -34.21
N ARG A 147 -9.31 1.17 -34.50
CA ARG A 147 -10.20 1.56 -35.60
C ARG A 147 -9.43 1.56 -36.93
N VAL A 148 -9.36 0.39 -37.54
CA VAL A 148 -9.16 0.20 -38.98
C VAL A 148 -10.51 -0.01 -39.61
#